data_2ae2545a720ff1dbb0791fcb67614137
#
_entry.id   2ae2545a720ff1dbb0791fcb67614137
#
_cell.length_a   1.000
_cell.length_b   1.000
_cell.length_c   1.000
_cell.angle_alpha   90.00
_cell.angle_beta   90.00
_cell.angle_gamma   90.00
#
_symmetry.space_group_name_H-M   'P 1'
#
loop_
_entity.id
_entity.type
_entity.pdbx_description
1 polymer ?
#
loop_
_entity_poly.entity_id
_entity_poly.type
_entity_poly.pdbx_seq_one_letter_code
_entity_poly.pdbx_strand_id
1 'polypeptide(L)'
;MLKKLGPYARSYSKWIAVGVLCSAAEAIFELLIPLVMADIVNIGIETANQNYILQKGLLMVGMAVISLCFGLGAAAFSSIAGQGFGAELRRAEYEHIQDFAFSNIEKFSTASLVTRLTNDVNNMQMTLMMGMRLLVRAPVMLVAALVLSIRLSRDLSNVFLVVIPLLLIVIALILTKAGPLFRSLQERTDALNLVVQENLTGIRVVKSFVREDYEEEKFAKRNGDLKESSMRAFGMVVINMPVMMLVVYSTIIAVMWFGGKMVYAGTLPVGDLTAFFTYITQILMSLMMVSMMFMMMTRSIACAKRIVEVLDEQPAITDDSAKADAAVKDGSIDFDHVFFKYSETSPEWVLKDVSIHIPSGATVGILGGTGSGKTSLMSLIPRLYEAQEGTVSVGGRPVADYTMEHLRESVSVVLQKNTLFSGTIRENLLWGDSNATEDQLWAACRAACADEFLERMPDGLDTDLGQGGVNVSGGQKQRLCIARAILKKPKVLILDDSTSAVDTATDAKIRQAFRQDLPGTTKLIVAQRVTSVMDADLILVMDDGAVAAQGTHEELMKTCEIYREVYESQQEGVSIGG
;
A
#
# COMPACT_ATOMS: atom_id res chain seq x y z
N MET A 1 -4.27 19.13 -1.65
CA MET A 1 -3.26 18.12 -1.41
C MET A 1 -2.32 18.47 -0.25
N LEU A 2 -1.42 19.47 -0.37
CA LEU A 2 -0.55 19.89 0.75
C LEU A 2 -1.33 20.32 2.01
N LYS A 3 -2.51 20.93 1.86
CA LYS A 3 -3.39 21.26 3.00
C LYS A 3 -3.89 20.02 3.75
N LYS A 4 -4.04 18.89 3.09
CA LYS A 4 -4.52 17.62 3.70
C LYS A 4 -3.40 16.84 4.38
N LEU A 5 -2.18 16.89 3.84
CA LEU A 5 -1.00 16.24 4.43
C LEU A 5 -0.30 17.12 5.50
N GLY A 6 -0.52 18.43 5.45
CA GLY A 6 0.06 19.39 6.41
C GLY A 6 -0.20 19.10 7.88
N PRO A 7 -1.42 18.71 8.29
CA PRO A 7 -1.71 18.35 9.67
C PRO A 7 -0.79 17.29 10.27
N TYR A 8 -0.42 16.27 9.50
CA TYR A 8 0.47 15.18 9.93
C TYR A 8 1.93 15.64 10.14
N ALA A 9 2.35 16.71 9.44
CA ALA A 9 3.65 17.34 9.66
C ALA A 9 3.66 18.34 10.82
N ARG A 10 2.49 18.78 11.30
CA ARG A 10 2.35 19.86 12.30
C ARG A 10 2.97 19.52 13.64
N SER A 11 2.88 18.27 14.07
CA SER A 11 3.50 17.77 15.30
C SER A 11 5.02 17.92 15.31
N TYR A 12 5.62 17.94 14.10
CA TYR A 12 7.06 18.07 13.89
C TYR A 12 7.51 19.45 13.43
N SER A 13 6.61 20.45 13.46
CA SER A 13 6.87 21.82 12.96
C SER A 13 8.09 22.48 13.62
N LYS A 14 8.32 22.25 14.91
CA LYS A 14 9.50 22.76 15.64
C LYS A 14 10.80 22.18 15.07
N TRP A 15 10.83 20.88 14.81
CA TRP A 15 11.98 20.19 14.23
C TRP A 15 12.23 20.61 12.78
N ILE A 16 11.14 20.83 12.03
CA ILE A 16 11.20 21.39 10.67
C ILE A 16 11.84 22.78 10.71
N ALA A 17 11.36 23.66 11.58
CA ALA A 17 11.88 25.03 11.67
C ALA A 17 13.36 25.05 12.08
N VAL A 18 13.75 24.27 13.09
CA VAL A 18 15.15 24.19 13.55
C VAL A 18 16.04 23.58 12.46
N GLY A 19 15.59 22.50 11.77
CA GLY A 19 16.33 21.90 10.68
C GLY A 19 16.56 22.85 9.51
N VAL A 20 15.54 23.63 9.13
CA VAL A 20 15.61 24.70 8.12
C VAL A 20 16.61 25.78 8.52
N LEU A 21 16.55 26.26 9.77
CA LEU A 21 17.47 27.26 10.28
C LEU A 21 18.92 26.75 10.29
N CYS A 22 19.14 25.51 10.73
CA CYS A 22 20.45 24.87 10.72
C CYS A 22 20.98 24.76 9.28
N SER A 23 20.16 24.34 8.31
CA SER A 23 20.56 24.23 6.91
C SER A 23 20.92 25.60 6.28
N ALA A 24 20.17 26.65 6.62
CA ALA A 24 20.47 28.01 6.19
C ALA A 24 21.78 28.54 6.82
N ALA A 25 21.98 28.30 8.13
CA ALA A 25 23.20 28.70 8.83
C ALA A 25 24.43 27.95 8.29
N GLU A 26 24.33 26.63 8.07
CA GLU A 26 25.37 25.84 7.41
C GLU A 26 25.82 26.48 6.09
N ALA A 27 24.87 26.80 5.20
CA ALA A 27 25.14 27.41 3.93
C ALA A 27 25.82 28.78 4.03
N ILE A 28 25.40 29.62 5.00
CA ILE A 28 25.98 30.93 5.22
C ILE A 28 27.43 30.82 5.74
N PHE A 29 27.70 29.97 6.73
CA PHE A 29 29.05 29.78 7.26
C PHE A 29 30.00 29.24 6.18
N GLU A 30 29.54 28.28 5.36
CA GLU A 30 30.32 27.74 4.23
C GLU A 30 30.69 28.81 3.22
N LEU A 31 29.79 29.77 2.94
CA LEU A 31 30.04 30.89 2.03
C LEU A 31 30.97 31.97 2.59
N LEU A 32 31.12 32.09 3.90
CA LEU A 32 32.01 33.05 4.54
C LEU A 32 33.48 32.59 4.55
N ILE A 33 33.73 31.28 4.47
CA ILE A 33 35.09 30.72 4.47
C ILE A 33 35.97 31.29 3.32
N PRO A 34 35.50 31.35 2.05
CA PRO A 34 36.28 31.91 0.96
C PRO A 34 36.66 33.40 1.13
N LEU A 35 35.82 34.19 1.84
CA LEU A 35 36.17 35.60 2.15
C LEU A 35 37.35 35.70 3.11
N VAL A 36 37.35 34.88 4.15
CA VAL A 36 38.48 34.84 5.10
C VAL A 36 39.75 34.33 4.41
N MET A 37 39.59 33.37 3.48
CA MET A 37 40.71 32.92 2.64
C MET A 37 41.26 34.03 1.76
N ALA A 38 40.37 34.86 1.17
CA ALA A 38 40.79 36.03 0.40
C ALA A 38 41.60 37.02 1.27
N ASP A 39 41.16 37.29 2.51
CA ASP A 39 41.93 38.11 3.45
C ASP A 39 43.32 37.56 3.74
N ILE A 40 43.45 36.24 3.92
CA ILE A 40 44.76 35.59 4.14
C ILE A 40 45.69 35.85 2.94
N VAL A 41 45.16 35.71 1.74
CA VAL A 41 45.96 35.92 0.51
C VAL A 41 46.32 37.41 0.33
N ASN A 42 45.33 38.29 0.43
CA ASN A 42 45.49 39.72 0.12
C ASN A 42 46.30 40.49 1.18
N ILE A 43 46.19 40.09 2.43
CA ILE A 43 46.86 40.80 3.54
C ILE A 43 47.97 39.95 4.14
N GLY A 44 47.66 38.69 4.51
CA GLY A 44 48.59 37.84 5.24
C GLY A 44 49.85 37.48 4.43
N ILE A 45 49.65 37.04 3.16
CA ILE A 45 50.73 36.61 2.29
C ILE A 45 51.46 37.84 1.72
N GLU A 46 50.70 38.83 1.25
CA GLU A 46 51.28 40.03 0.64
C GLU A 46 52.15 40.84 1.63
N THR A 47 51.73 40.94 2.89
CA THR A 47 52.49 41.60 3.95
C THR A 47 53.48 40.67 4.71
N ALA A 48 53.56 39.38 4.36
CA ALA A 48 54.34 38.35 5.02
C ALA A 48 54.07 38.26 6.56
N ASN A 49 52.83 38.55 7.01
CA ASN A 49 52.43 38.59 8.41
C ASN A 49 51.94 37.22 8.88
N GLN A 50 52.84 36.41 9.43
CA GLN A 50 52.56 35.06 9.93
C GLN A 50 51.47 35.04 11.01
N ASN A 51 51.47 36.03 11.93
CA ASN A 51 50.46 36.09 13.01
C ASN A 51 49.05 36.33 12.44
N TYR A 52 48.89 37.16 11.41
CA TYR A 52 47.63 37.40 10.74
C TYR A 52 47.15 36.15 10.02
N ILE A 53 48.03 35.43 9.31
CA ILE A 53 47.72 34.16 8.67
C ILE A 53 47.22 33.12 9.69
N LEU A 54 47.93 33.00 10.83
CA LEU A 54 47.54 32.05 11.89
C LEU A 54 46.18 32.39 12.49
N GLN A 55 45.94 33.68 12.83
CA GLN A 55 44.66 34.11 13.39
C GLN A 55 43.48 33.87 12.43
N LYS A 56 43.62 34.24 11.18
CA LYS A 56 42.59 34.05 10.16
C LYS A 56 42.41 32.56 9.81
N GLY A 57 43.52 31.77 9.80
CA GLY A 57 43.44 30.33 9.62
C GLY A 57 42.68 29.63 10.78
N LEU A 58 42.92 30.07 12.03
CA LEU A 58 42.19 29.56 13.18
C LEU A 58 40.68 29.95 13.10
N LEU A 59 40.37 31.17 12.64
CA LEU A 59 39.02 31.61 12.37
C LEU A 59 38.32 30.72 11.33
N MET A 60 39.00 30.40 10.21
CA MET A 60 38.48 29.50 9.17
C MET A 60 38.14 28.12 9.74
N VAL A 61 39.06 27.55 10.54
CA VAL A 61 38.82 26.26 11.21
C VAL A 61 37.60 26.35 12.15
N GLY A 62 37.51 27.45 12.94
CA GLY A 62 36.35 27.69 13.80
C GLY A 62 35.03 27.76 13.00
N MET A 63 35.02 28.48 11.89
CA MET A 63 33.85 28.57 11.01
C MET A 63 33.49 27.23 10.36
N ALA A 64 34.50 26.44 9.97
CA ALA A 64 34.27 25.11 9.42
C ALA A 64 33.65 24.15 10.47
N VAL A 65 34.12 24.21 11.73
CA VAL A 65 33.55 23.43 12.82
C VAL A 65 32.09 23.87 13.13
N ILE A 66 31.81 25.17 13.14
CA ILE A 66 30.46 25.69 13.32
C ILE A 66 29.55 25.23 12.17
N SER A 67 30.03 25.33 10.92
CA SER A 67 29.29 24.84 9.76
C SER A 67 28.99 23.34 9.87
N LEU A 68 29.98 22.53 10.30
CA LEU A 68 29.79 21.10 10.54
C LEU A 68 28.71 20.85 11.61
N CYS A 69 28.72 21.58 12.72
CA CYS A 69 27.70 21.45 13.78
C CYS A 69 26.30 21.76 13.24
N PHE A 70 26.15 22.83 12.45
CA PHE A 70 24.87 23.14 11.80
C PHE A 70 24.46 22.09 10.77
N GLY A 71 25.40 21.54 10.00
CA GLY A 71 25.14 20.47 9.03
C GLY A 71 24.68 19.18 9.71
N LEU A 72 25.30 18.80 10.82
CA LEU A 72 24.86 17.67 11.65
C LEU A 72 23.47 17.93 12.25
N GLY A 73 23.23 19.13 12.77
CA GLY A 73 21.93 19.56 13.25
C GLY A 73 20.84 19.50 12.18
N ALA A 74 21.13 20.05 11.00
CA ALA A 74 20.23 20.01 9.86
C ALA A 74 19.88 18.57 9.46
N ALA A 75 20.86 17.66 9.45
CA ALA A 75 20.65 16.24 9.14
C ALA A 75 19.80 15.54 10.22
N ALA A 76 20.12 15.75 11.50
CA ALA A 76 19.40 15.13 12.62
C ALA A 76 17.95 15.59 12.70
N PHE A 77 17.71 16.91 12.66
CA PHE A 77 16.35 17.45 12.77
C PHE A 77 15.50 17.17 11.53
N SER A 78 16.08 17.17 10.33
CA SER A 78 15.39 16.73 9.12
C SER A 78 15.00 15.26 9.18
N SER A 79 15.88 14.41 9.74
CA SER A 79 15.59 12.99 9.91
C SER A 79 14.46 12.77 10.91
N ILE A 80 14.50 13.42 12.08
CA ILE A 80 13.42 13.33 13.10
C ILE A 80 12.08 13.78 12.49
N ALA A 81 12.06 14.90 11.79
CA ALA A 81 10.84 15.43 11.18
C ALA A 81 10.32 14.51 10.06
N GLY A 82 11.21 14.02 9.19
CA GLY A 82 10.82 13.16 8.08
C GLY A 82 10.32 11.80 8.54
N GLN A 83 11.05 11.15 9.46
CA GLN A 83 10.65 9.85 10.01
C GLN A 83 9.34 9.94 10.80
N GLY A 84 9.21 10.96 11.64
CA GLY A 84 8.00 11.18 12.41
C GLY A 84 6.78 11.48 11.53
N PHE A 85 6.93 12.33 10.52
CA PHE A 85 5.87 12.57 9.52
C PHE A 85 5.44 11.29 8.80
N GLY A 86 6.41 10.47 8.37
CA GLY A 86 6.10 9.19 7.71
C GLY A 86 5.38 8.21 8.63
N ALA A 87 5.74 8.17 9.91
CA ALA A 87 5.08 7.32 10.89
C ALA A 87 3.62 7.74 11.14
N GLU A 88 3.37 9.05 11.34
CA GLU A 88 2.00 9.58 11.53
C GLU A 88 1.13 9.39 10.29
N LEU A 89 1.70 9.61 9.09
CA LEU A 89 0.96 9.44 7.84
C LEU A 89 0.57 7.98 7.63
N ARG A 90 1.51 7.05 7.87
CA ARG A 90 1.26 5.60 7.77
C ARG A 90 0.23 5.13 8.78
N ARG A 91 0.29 5.66 10.00
CA ARG A 91 -0.68 5.37 11.04
C ARG A 91 -2.08 5.84 10.64
N ALA A 92 -2.22 7.09 10.21
CA ALA A 92 -3.50 7.63 9.81
C ALA A 92 -4.11 6.92 8.60
N GLU A 93 -3.29 6.57 7.60
CA GLU A 93 -3.72 5.81 6.43
C GLU A 93 -4.17 4.40 6.83
N TYR A 94 -3.42 3.73 7.72
CA TYR A 94 -3.76 2.40 8.21
C TYR A 94 -5.05 2.39 9.04
N GLU A 95 -5.20 3.33 9.98
CA GLU A 95 -6.42 3.49 10.79
C GLU A 95 -7.63 3.72 9.88
N HIS A 96 -7.51 4.58 8.87
CA HIS A 96 -8.59 4.85 7.92
C HIS A 96 -8.96 3.64 7.06
N ILE A 97 -7.98 2.82 6.64
CA ILE A 97 -8.23 1.58 5.90
C ILE A 97 -8.99 0.54 6.76
N GLN A 98 -8.83 0.54 8.09
CA GLN A 98 -9.59 -0.37 8.95
C GLN A 98 -11.10 -0.07 8.95
N ASP A 99 -11.49 1.18 8.68
CA ASP A 99 -12.88 1.59 8.57
C ASP A 99 -13.51 1.26 7.20
N PHE A 100 -12.73 0.80 6.23
CA PHE A 100 -13.20 0.50 4.89
C PHE A 100 -14.13 -0.72 4.84
N ALA A 101 -15.20 -0.59 4.08
CA ALA A 101 -16.01 -1.72 3.64
C ALA A 101 -15.28 -2.53 2.56
N PHE A 102 -15.75 -3.75 2.28
CA PHE A 102 -15.16 -4.61 1.26
C PHE A 102 -15.12 -3.95 -0.12
N SER A 103 -16.17 -3.22 -0.49
CA SER A 103 -16.23 -2.46 -1.75
C SER A 103 -15.12 -1.41 -1.88
N ASN A 104 -14.75 -0.73 -0.79
CA ASN A 104 -13.63 0.22 -0.79
C ASN A 104 -12.30 -0.51 -1.02
N ILE A 105 -12.08 -1.67 -0.33
CA ILE A 105 -10.86 -2.48 -0.48
C ILE A 105 -10.72 -3.01 -1.91
N GLU A 106 -11.81 -3.48 -2.51
CA GLU A 106 -11.83 -3.97 -3.91
C GLU A 106 -11.50 -2.86 -4.90
N LYS A 107 -12.00 -1.64 -4.69
CA LYS A 107 -11.70 -0.46 -5.51
C LYS A 107 -10.20 -0.17 -5.60
N PHE A 108 -9.49 -0.27 -4.47
CA PHE A 108 -8.05 0.04 -4.41
C PHE A 108 -7.15 -1.17 -4.70
N SER A 109 -7.59 -2.37 -4.51
CA SER A 109 -6.87 -3.63 -4.38
C SER A 109 -5.85 -3.66 -3.19
N THR A 110 -5.69 -4.81 -2.56
CA THR A 110 -4.76 -4.98 -1.42
C THR A 110 -3.31 -4.65 -1.78
N ALA A 111 -2.85 -5.04 -2.97
CA ALA A 111 -1.48 -4.76 -3.43
C ALA A 111 -1.22 -3.25 -3.58
N SER A 112 -2.22 -2.49 -4.07
CA SER A 112 -2.14 -1.03 -4.18
C SER A 112 -2.11 -0.36 -2.81
N LEU A 113 -2.95 -0.78 -1.86
CA LEU A 113 -2.96 -0.26 -0.49
C LEU A 113 -1.63 -0.49 0.22
N VAL A 114 -1.05 -1.70 0.10
CA VAL A 114 0.29 -2.00 0.64
C VAL A 114 1.35 -1.07 0.05
N THR A 115 1.31 -0.82 -1.27
CA THR A 115 2.27 0.09 -1.92
C THR A 115 2.13 1.52 -1.42
N ARG A 116 0.90 1.99 -1.16
CA ARG A 116 0.62 3.34 -0.62
C ARG A 116 1.15 3.48 0.81
N LEU A 117 0.85 2.53 1.68
CA LEU A 117 1.33 2.48 3.07
C LEU A 117 2.87 2.36 3.20
N THR A 118 3.54 1.79 2.21
CA THR A 118 4.99 1.55 2.26
C THR A 118 5.76 2.50 1.35
N ASN A 119 5.76 2.26 0.06
CA ASN A 119 6.60 2.98 -0.90
C ASN A 119 6.21 4.45 -1.04
N ASP A 120 4.90 4.77 -1.09
CA ASP A 120 4.45 6.14 -1.27
C ASP A 120 4.70 6.98 -0.02
N VAL A 121 4.40 6.42 1.17
CA VAL A 121 4.74 7.09 2.44
C VAL A 121 6.24 7.27 2.59
N ASN A 122 7.08 6.26 2.24
CA ASN A 122 8.53 6.39 2.28
C ASN A 122 9.03 7.49 1.31
N ASN A 123 8.45 7.60 0.11
CA ASN A 123 8.79 8.68 -0.81
C ASN A 123 8.42 10.06 -0.24
N MET A 124 7.26 10.19 0.42
CA MET A 124 6.85 11.43 1.08
C MET A 124 7.77 11.80 2.25
N GLN A 125 8.15 10.81 3.06
CA GLN A 125 9.10 10.94 4.15
C GLN A 125 10.47 11.43 3.65
N MET A 126 11.02 10.80 2.61
CA MET A 126 12.28 11.20 1.98
C MET A 126 12.19 12.60 1.37
N THR A 127 11.03 12.94 0.79
CA THR A 127 10.79 14.27 0.22
C THR A 127 10.81 15.35 1.29
N LEU A 128 10.19 15.11 2.45
CA LEU A 128 10.25 16.07 3.56
C LEU A 128 11.69 16.19 4.08
N MET A 129 12.36 15.07 4.34
CA MET A 129 13.72 15.03 4.89
C MET A 129 14.75 15.71 3.97
N MET A 130 14.78 15.34 2.69
CA MET A 130 15.70 15.93 1.71
C MET A 130 15.25 17.32 1.28
N GLY A 131 13.92 17.53 1.17
CA GLY A 131 13.35 18.82 0.80
C GLY A 131 13.73 19.92 1.78
N MET A 132 13.68 19.66 3.09
CA MET A 132 14.11 20.64 4.11
C MET A 132 15.56 21.10 3.93
N ARG A 133 16.43 20.21 3.48
CA ARG A 133 17.85 20.57 3.23
C ARG A 133 18.03 21.23 1.86
N LEU A 134 17.56 20.60 0.79
CA LEU A 134 17.79 21.07 -0.58
C LEU A 134 17.00 22.35 -0.93
N LEU A 135 15.72 22.44 -0.49
CA LEU A 135 14.86 23.62 -0.74
C LEU A 135 15.37 24.89 -0.06
N VAL A 136 16.14 24.74 1.02
CA VAL A 136 16.69 25.87 1.76
C VAL A 136 18.12 26.14 1.33
N ARG A 137 18.97 25.12 1.33
CA ARG A 137 20.39 25.26 1.03
C ARG A 137 20.63 25.78 -0.39
N ALA A 138 19.98 25.20 -1.42
CA ALA A 138 20.24 25.58 -2.79
C ALA A 138 19.90 27.06 -3.12
N PRO A 139 18.72 27.60 -2.76
CA PRO A 139 18.43 29.02 -2.96
C PRO A 139 19.31 29.95 -2.10
N VAL A 140 19.59 29.57 -0.85
CA VAL A 140 20.45 30.38 0.05
C VAL A 140 21.86 30.45 -0.52
N MET A 141 22.44 29.32 -0.94
CA MET A 141 23.76 29.25 -1.58
C MET A 141 23.80 30.08 -2.87
N LEU A 142 22.78 29.91 -3.74
CA LEU A 142 22.72 30.64 -5.00
C LEU A 142 22.66 32.17 -4.78
N VAL A 143 21.72 32.62 -3.95
CA VAL A 143 21.51 34.05 -3.72
C VAL A 143 22.71 34.68 -2.97
N ALA A 144 23.15 34.03 -1.88
CA ALA A 144 24.23 34.56 -1.06
C ALA A 144 25.59 34.53 -1.82
N ALA A 145 25.90 33.45 -2.56
CA ALA A 145 27.11 33.41 -3.38
C ALA A 145 27.08 34.47 -4.48
N LEU A 146 25.94 34.73 -5.13
CA LEU A 146 25.80 35.78 -6.12
C LEU A 146 25.99 37.17 -5.50
N VAL A 147 25.37 37.44 -4.34
CA VAL A 147 25.55 38.71 -3.63
C VAL A 147 26.99 38.94 -3.23
N LEU A 148 27.67 37.91 -2.70
CA LEU A 148 29.09 37.99 -2.31
C LEU A 148 29.98 38.17 -3.52
N SER A 149 29.71 37.50 -4.64
CA SER A 149 30.45 37.70 -5.91
C SER A 149 30.34 39.13 -6.42
N ILE A 150 29.12 39.71 -6.40
CA ILE A 150 28.88 41.11 -6.81
C ILE A 150 29.62 42.10 -5.90
N ARG A 151 29.73 41.79 -4.58
CA ARG A 151 30.48 42.64 -3.64
C ARG A 151 31.98 42.58 -3.87
N LEU A 152 32.53 41.43 -4.28
CA LEU A 152 33.95 41.28 -4.58
C LEU A 152 34.33 42.00 -5.87
N SER A 153 33.58 41.77 -6.95
CA SER A 153 33.79 42.48 -8.22
C SER A 153 32.49 42.50 -9.04
N ARG A 154 31.93 43.70 -9.20
CA ARG A 154 30.72 43.88 -10.01
C ARG A 154 30.97 43.57 -11.50
N ASP A 155 32.14 43.98 -12.02
CA ASP A 155 32.46 43.77 -13.42
C ASP A 155 32.65 42.31 -13.77
N LEU A 156 33.32 41.55 -12.88
CA LEU A 156 33.52 40.11 -13.07
C LEU A 156 32.22 39.34 -12.93
N SER A 157 31.31 39.82 -12.09
CA SER A 157 30.00 39.20 -11.86
C SER A 157 29.05 39.25 -13.06
N ASN A 158 29.33 40.11 -14.06
CA ASN A 158 28.59 40.16 -15.32
C ASN A 158 28.63 38.81 -16.08
N VAL A 159 29.63 37.97 -15.80
CA VAL A 159 29.71 36.62 -16.36
C VAL A 159 28.47 35.79 -15.97
N PHE A 160 27.92 35.98 -14.76
CA PHE A 160 26.73 35.25 -14.32
C PHE A 160 25.45 35.60 -15.09
N LEU A 161 25.36 36.81 -15.67
CA LEU A 161 24.24 37.20 -16.54
C LEU A 161 24.16 36.35 -17.83
N VAL A 162 25.29 35.78 -18.25
CA VAL A 162 25.34 34.89 -19.40
C VAL A 162 25.26 33.42 -18.99
N VAL A 163 26.00 33.03 -17.96
CA VAL A 163 26.15 31.62 -17.54
C VAL A 163 24.88 31.07 -16.93
N ILE A 164 24.20 31.82 -16.05
CA ILE A 164 22.97 31.35 -15.40
C ILE A 164 21.84 31.08 -16.41
N PRO A 165 21.48 32.02 -17.31
CA PRO A 165 20.51 31.75 -18.36
C PRO A 165 20.90 30.60 -19.27
N LEU A 166 22.20 30.51 -19.66
CA LEU A 166 22.70 29.42 -20.49
C LEU A 166 22.47 28.06 -19.83
N LEU A 167 22.81 27.93 -18.55
CA LEU A 167 22.58 26.70 -17.79
C LEU A 167 21.09 26.36 -17.64
N LEU A 168 20.24 27.35 -17.36
CA LEU A 168 18.80 27.16 -17.29
C LEU A 168 18.22 26.65 -18.62
N ILE A 169 18.69 27.19 -19.75
CA ILE A 169 18.31 26.73 -21.09
C ILE A 169 18.77 25.30 -21.31
N VAL A 170 20.00 24.95 -20.97
CA VAL A 170 20.55 23.60 -21.11
C VAL A 170 19.73 22.60 -20.27
N ILE A 171 19.47 22.96 -19.01
CA ILE A 171 18.64 22.12 -18.11
C ILE A 171 17.22 21.93 -18.68
N ALA A 172 16.59 23.02 -19.13
CA ALA A 172 15.25 22.96 -19.72
C ALA A 172 15.19 22.06 -20.97
N LEU A 173 16.18 22.19 -21.86
CA LEU A 173 16.29 21.36 -23.06
C LEU A 173 16.49 19.88 -22.74
N ILE A 174 17.29 19.57 -21.73
CA ILE A 174 17.51 18.19 -21.30
C ILE A 174 16.22 17.61 -20.69
N LEU A 175 15.58 18.35 -19.77
CA LEU A 175 14.34 17.89 -19.11
C LEU A 175 13.20 17.66 -20.11
N THR A 176 13.02 18.56 -21.07
CA THR A 176 11.96 18.43 -22.10
C THR A 176 12.18 17.24 -23.02
N LYS A 177 13.45 16.95 -23.38
CA LYS A 177 13.78 15.81 -24.25
C LYS A 177 13.87 14.48 -23.49
N ALA A 178 14.31 14.49 -22.22
CA ALA A 178 14.42 13.29 -21.40
C ALA A 178 13.03 12.74 -20.99
N GLY A 179 12.06 13.60 -20.72
CA GLY A 179 10.73 13.21 -20.26
C GLY A 179 10.03 12.13 -21.13
N PRO A 180 9.89 12.33 -22.44
CA PRO A 180 9.31 11.33 -23.35
C PRO A 180 10.10 10.02 -23.38
N LEU A 181 11.45 10.09 -23.33
CA LEU A 181 12.30 8.90 -23.32
C LEU A 181 12.12 8.06 -22.05
N PHE A 182 12.02 8.71 -20.89
CA PHE A 182 11.74 8.00 -19.64
C PHE A 182 10.33 7.41 -19.59
N ARG A 183 9.34 8.05 -20.21
CA ARG A 183 8.01 7.48 -20.37
C ARG A 183 8.05 6.21 -21.20
N SER A 184 8.70 6.23 -22.37
CA SER A 184 8.88 5.06 -23.21
C SER A 184 9.66 3.95 -22.49
N LEU A 185 10.68 4.30 -21.72
CA LEU A 185 11.42 3.35 -20.88
C LEU A 185 10.51 2.67 -19.87
N GLN A 186 9.62 3.42 -19.22
CA GLN A 186 8.65 2.86 -18.27
C GLN A 186 7.69 1.89 -18.96
N GLU A 187 7.13 2.26 -20.11
CA GLU A 187 6.24 1.39 -20.90
C GLU A 187 6.92 0.06 -21.28
N ARG A 188 8.21 0.09 -21.64
CA ARG A 188 8.98 -1.12 -21.95
C ARG A 188 9.30 -1.95 -20.71
N THR A 189 9.54 -1.29 -19.57
CA THR A 189 9.72 -1.96 -18.28
C THR A 189 8.45 -2.70 -17.86
N ASP A 190 7.30 -2.05 -17.98
CA ASP A 190 6.00 -2.64 -17.64
C ASP A 190 5.67 -3.84 -18.56
N ALA A 191 5.98 -3.71 -19.86
CA ALA A 191 5.80 -4.79 -20.82
C ALA A 191 6.71 -6.01 -20.53
N LEU A 192 7.94 -5.79 -20.04
CA LEU A 192 8.83 -6.88 -19.61
C LEU A 192 8.32 -7.53 -18.33
N ASN A 193 7.93 -6.71 -17.34
CA ASN A 193 7.38 -7.21 -16.09
C ASN A 193 6.14 -8.08 -16.30
N LEU A 194 5.26 -7.70 -17.24
CA LEU A 194 4.08 -8.50 -17.61
C LEU A 194 4.49 -9.89 -18.12
N VAL A 195 5.47 -9.97 -19.03
CA VAL A 195 5.97 -11.25 -19.55
C VAL A 195 6.56 -12.13 -18.44
N VAL A 196 7.34 -11.53 -17.53
CA VAL A 196 7.91 -12.25 -16.38
C VAL A 196 6.80 -12.75 -15.44
N GLN A 197 5.82 -11.90 -15.15
CA GLN A 197 4.70 -12.26 -14.27
C GLN A 197 3.84 -13.38 -14.87
N GLU A 198 3.50 -13.30 -16.16
CA GLU A 198 2.77 -14.35 -16.88
C GLU A 198 3.53 -15.69 -16.83
N ASN A 199 4.82 -15.65 -17.14
CA ASN A 199 5.68 -16.85 -17.14
C ASN A 199 5.75 -17.49 -15.75
N LEU A 200 6.05 -16.71 -14.70
CA LEU A 200 6.17 -17.21 -13.33
C LEU A 200 4.83 -17.73 -12.79
N THR A 201 3.72 -17.06 -13.11
CA THR A 201 2.38 -17.53 -12.72
C THR A 201 2.02 -18.82 -13.44
N GLY A 202 2.35 -18.90 -14.73
CA GLY A 202 2.10 -20.07 -15.59
C GLY A 202 3.25 -21.07 -15.66
N ILE A 203 4.26 -21.01 -14.78
CA ILE A 203 5.51 -21.80 -14.93
C ILE A 203 5.26 -23.32 -15.02
N ARG A 204 4.25 -23.83 -14.31
CA ARG A 204 3.87 -25.25 -14.39
C ARG A 204 3.35 -25.60 -15.78
N VAL A 205 2.61 -24.72 -16.44
CA VAL A 205 2.12 -24.90 -17.80
C VAL A 205 3.29 -24.87 -18.77
N VAL A 206 4.18 -23.88 -18.67
CA VAL A 206 5.38 -23.78 -19.51
C VAL A 206 6.19 -25.06 -19.43
N LYS A 207 6.44 -25.59 -18.22
CA LYS A 207 7.17 -26.84 -17.99
C LYS A 207 6.42 -28.07 -18.52
N SER A 208 5.09 -28.14 -18.32
CA SER A 208 4.28 -29.27 -18.76
C SER A 208 4.22 -29.40 -20.30
N PHE A 209 4.25 -28.26 -20.99
CA PHE A 209 4.18 -28.21 -22.45
C PHE A 209 5.55 -28.07 -23.13
N VAL A 210 6.65 -28.06 -22.34
CA VAL A 210 8.04 -27.93 -22.85
C VAL A 210 8.17 -26.71 -23.76
N ARG A 211 7.75 -25.55 -23.25
CA ARG A 211 7.72 -24.26 -24.00
C ARG A 211 8.72 -23.24 -23.47
N GLU A 212 9.79 -23.69 -22.84
CA GLU A 212 10.84 -22.83 -22.29
C GLU A 212 11.47 -21.97 -23.39
N ASP A 213 11.87 -22.56 -24.50
CA ASP A 213 12.51 -21.85 -25.62
C ASP A 213 11.63 -20.74 -26.18
N TYR A 214 10.31 -20.95 -26.27
CA TYR A 214 9.36 -19.95 -26.71
C TYR A 214 9.28 -18.76 -25.72
N GLU A 215 9.23 -19.05 -24.44
CA GLU A 215 9.19 -18.00 -23.40
C GLU A 215 10.53 -17.26 -23.30
N GLU A 216 11.67 -17.95 -23.50
CA GLU A 216 12.99 -17.32 -23.56
C GLU A 216 13.11 -16.38 -24.76
N GLU A 217 12.61 -16.73 -25.94
CA GLU A 217 12.58 -15.87 -27.11
C GLU A 217 11.69 -14.64 -26.89
N LYS A 218 10.48 -14.84 -26.32
CA LYS A 218 9.54 -13.77 -25.94
C LYS A 218 10.17 -12.81 -24.95
N PHE A 219 10.86 -13.32 -23.93
CA PHE A 219 11.60 -12.53 -22.95
C PHE A 219 12.76 -11.78 -23.61
N ALA A 220 13.60 -12.46 -24.39
CA ALA A 220 14.76 -11.86 -25.06
C ALA A 220 14.37 -10.67 -25.95
N LYS A 221 13.26 -10.78 -26.68
CA LYS A 221 12.72 -9.68 -27.49
C LYS A 221 12.34 -8.47 -26.63
N ARG A 222 11.57 -8.67 -25.56
CA ARG A 222 11.16 -7.57 -24.65
C ARG A 222 12.34 -6.97 -23.91
N ASN A 223 13.29 -7.80 -23.50
CA ASN A 223 14.52 -7.34 -22.86
C ASN A 223 15.40 -6.53 -23.83
N GLY A 224 15.43 -6.92 -25.12
CA GLY A 224 16.07 -6.13 -26.18
C GLY A 224 15.44 -4.75 -26.36
N ASP A 225 14.10 -4.68 -26.42
CA ASP A 225 13.34 -3.44 -26.51
C ASP A 225 13.62 -2.51 -25.30
N LEU A 226 13.64 -3.10 -24.09
CA LEU A 226 13.96 -2.38 -22.85
C LEU A 226 15.39 -1.86 -22.86
N LYS A 227 16.37 -2.70 -23.27
CA LYS A 227 17.78 -2.31 -23.39
C LYS A 227 17.92 -1.10 -24.31
N GLU A 228 17.31 -1.12 -25.49
CA GLU A 228 17.39 -0.02 -26.46
C GLU A 228 16.78 1.28 -25.90
N SER A 229 15.58 1.19 -25.29
CA SER A 229 14.93 2.35 -24.66
C SER A 229 15.76 2.89 -23.48
N SER A 230 16.38 2.00 -22.69
CA SER A 230 17.27 2.36 -21.59
C SER A 230 18.50 3.10 -22.11
N MET A 231 19.14 2.59 -23.16
CA MET A 231 20.32 3.25 -23.77
C MET A 231 20.00 4.63 -24.29
N ARG A 232 18.83 4.84 -24.91
CA ARG A 232 18.38 6.15 -25.38
C ARG A 232 18.10 7.11 -24.22
N ALA A 233 17.36 6.66 -23.20
CA ALA A 233 16.98 7.48 -22.05
C ALA A 233 18.19 7.87 -21.19
N PHE A 234 19.03 6.90 -20.82
CA PHE A 234 20.22 7.14 -20.02
C PHE A 234 21.33 7.85 -20.83
N GLY A 235 21.45 7.57 -22.12
CA GLY A 235 22.37 8.31 -23.00
C GLY A 235 22.12 9.81 -22.96
N MET A 236 20.86 10.25 -22.92
CA MET A 236 20.51 11.66 -22.78
C MET A 236 20.92 12.24 -21.42
N VAL A 237 20.79 11.46 -20.34
CA VAL A 237 21.19 11.88 -19.00
C VAL A 237 22.71 11.91 -18.84
N VAL A 238 23.41 10.95 -19.41
CA VAL A 238 24.89 10.89 -19.36
C VAL A 238 25.54 12.11 -20.03
N ILE A 239 24.95 12.62 -21.12
CA ILE A 239 25.45 13.84 -21.80
C ILE A 239 25.33 15.08 -20.88
N ASN A 240 24.41 15.10 -19.91
CA ASN A 240 24.23 16.25 -19.03
C ASN A 240 25.50 16.62 -18.26
N MET A 241 26.18 15.63 -17.67
CA MET A 241 27.39 15.91 -16.87
C MET A 241 28.55 16.52 -17.69
N PRO A 242 28.93 15.96 -18.85
CA PRO A 242 29.94 16.59 -19.71
C PRO A 242 29.58 18.02 -20.16
N VAL A 243 28.32 18.25 -20.55
CA VAL A 243 27.84 19.58 -20.96
C VAL A 243 27.92 20.58 -19.81
N MET A 244 27.45 20.17 -18.61
CA MET A 244 27.58 21.01 -17.41
C MET A 244 29.03 21.31 -17.06
N MET A 245 29.91 20.30 -17.08
CA MET A 245 31.33 20.48 -16.82
C MET A 245 32.00 21.42 -17.87
N LEU A 246 31.60 21.30 -19.13
CA LEU A 246 32.09 22.21 -20.18
C LEU A 246 31.69 23.65 -19.87
N VAL A 247 30.45 23.91 -19.45
CA VAL A 247 30.00 25.26 -19.06
C VAL A 247 30.77 25.76 -17.84
N VAL A 248 30.96 24.88 -16.81
CA VAL A 248 31.71 25.21 -15.60
C VAL A 248 33.15 25.61 -15.94
N TYR A 249 33.89 24.76 -16.67
CA TYR A 249 35.28 25.04 -17.02
C TYR A 249 35.42 26.22 -17.96
N SER A 250 34.51 26.38 -18.92
CA SER A 250 34.50 27.56 -19.78
C SER A 250 34.29 28.85 -18.97
N THR A 251 33.42 28.79 -17.97
CA THR A 251 33.20 29.92 -17.05
C THR A 251 34.46 30.22 -16.22
N ILE A 252 35.10 29.19 -15.68
CA ILE A 252 36.34 29.32 -14.90
C ILE A 252 37.43 29.93 -15.79
N ILE A 253 37.62 29.47 -17.04
CA ILE A 253 38.59 30.00 -17.99
C ILE A 253 38.30 31.47 -18.32
N ALA A 254 37.03 31.82 -18.58
CA ALA A 254 36.64 33.20 -18.83
C ALA A 254 36.94 34.11 -17.62
N VAL A 255 36.60 33.66 -16.40
CA VAL A 255 36.90 34.43 -15.19
C VAL A 255 38.41 34.53 -14.92
N MET A 256 39.18 33.46 -15.20
CA MET A 256 40.65 33.52 -15.15
C MET A 256 41.22 34.57 -16.11
N TRP A 257 40.70 34.61 -17.35
CA TRP A 257 41.15 35.54 -18.36
C TRP A 257 40.82 36.99 -18.01
N PHE A 258 39.58 37.28 -17.69
CA PHE A 258 39.13 38.63 -17.35
C PHE A 258 39.66 39.08 -15.99
N GLY A 259 39.54 38.21 -14.97
CA GLY A 259 40.02 38.47 -13.62
C GLY A 259 41.53 38.60 -13.55
N GLY A 260 42.29 37.77 -14.31
CA GLY A 260 43.75 37.90 -14.43
C GLY A 260 44.20 39.25 -15.04
N LYS A 261 43.47 39.76 -16.04
CA LYS A 261 43.71 41.13 -16.57
C LYS A 261 43.45 42.20 -15.51
N MET A 262 42.39 42.02 -14.69
CA MET A 262 42.07 42.97 -13.62
C MET A 262 43.13 42.95 -12.51
N VAL A 263 43.63 41.74 -12.15
CA VAL A 263 44.73 41.59 -11.20
C VAL A 263 46.00 42.26 -11.74
N TYR A 264 46.34 42.01 -13.02
CA TYR A 264 47.51 42.66 -13.64
C TYR A 264 47.39 44.20 -13.69
N ALA A 265 46.17 44.70 -13.87
CA ALA A 265 45.88 46.14 -13.83
C ALA A 265 45.82 46.73 -12.40
N GLY A 266 45.94 45.89 -11.36
CA GLY A 266 45.86 46.32 -9.95
C GLY A 266 44.47 46.70 -9.47
N THR A 267 43.41 46.34 -10.24
CA THR A 267 42.01 46.68 -9.92
C THR A 267 41.29 45.59 -9.12
N LEU A 268 41.85 44.36 -9.05
CA LEU A 268 41.30 43.25 -8.29
C LEU A 268 42.44 42.55 -7.49
N PRO A 269 42.30 42.34 -6.16
CA PRO A 269 43.23 41.55 -5.37
C PRO A 269 43.24 40.08 -5.78
N VAL A 270 44.38 39.39 -5.65
CA VAL A 270 44.52 37.95 -6.00
C VAL A 270 43.65 37.07 -5.16
N GLY A 271 43.52 37.37 -3.87
CA GLY A 271 42.64 36.60 -2.95
C GLY A 271 41.18 36.69 -3.31
N ASP A 272 40.71 37.87 -3.77
CA ASP A 272 39.33 38.07 -4.22
C ASP A 272 39.02 37.24 -5.46
N LEU A 273 39.98 37.14 -6.41
CA LEU A 273 39.83 36.26 -7.57
C LEU A 273 39.72 34.78 -7.14
N THR A 274 40.49 34.35 -6.12
CA THR A 274 40.43 32.99 -5.59
C THR A 274 39.08 32.68 -4.93
N ALA A 275 38.54 33.62 -4.13
CA ALA A 275 37.21 33.49 -3.54
C ALA A 275 36.11 33.44 -4.62
N PHE A 276 36.26 34.23 -5.67
CA PHE A 276 35.33 34.27 -6.80
C PHE A 276 35.23 32.92 -7.52
N PHE A 277 36.33 32.17 -7.68
CA PHE A 277 36.29 30.80 -8.22
C PHE A 277 35.47 29.86 -7.37
N THR A 278 35.60 29.97 -6.07
CA THR A 278 34.80 29.14 -5.13
C THR A 278 33.32 29.45 -5.28
N TYR A 279 32.96 30.76 -5.38
CA TYR A 279 31.56 31.16 -5.57
C TYR A 279 30.97 30.70 -6.90
N ILE A 280 31.74 30.74 -8.00
CA ILE A 280 31.32 30.18 -9.29
C ILE A 280 30.90 28.71 -9.11
N THR A 281 31.81 27.92 -8.53
CA THR A 281 31.54 26.48 -8.32
C THR A 281 30.30 26.26 -7.47
N GLN A 282 30.12 27.04 -6.40
CA GLN A 282 28.95 26.93 -5.52
C GLN A 282 27.64 27.34 -6.20
N ILE A 283 27.66 28.43 -7.00
CA ILE A 283 26.49 28.86 -7.79
C ILE A 283 26.07 27.77 -8.78
N LEU A 284 27.03 27.19 -9.50
CA LEU A 284 26.78 26.18 -10.51
C LEU A 284 26.25 24.86 -9.85
N MET A 285 26.84 24.45 -8.71
CA MET A 285 26.38 23.31 -7.96
C MET A 285 24.98 23.52 -7.37
N SER A 286 24.68 24.74 -6.88
CA SER A 286 23.33 25.08 -6.38
C SER A 286 22.28 24.94 -7.49
N LEU A 287 22.62 25.35 -8.70
CA LEU A 287 21.70 25.24 -9.84
C LEU A 287 21.42 23.79 -10.23
N MET A 288 22.45 22.92 -10.13
CA MET A 288 22.27 21.47 -10.31
C MET A 288 21.37 20.86 -9.21
N MET A 289 21.53 21.28 -7.95
CA MET A 289 20.67 20.84 -6.83
C MET A 289 19.20 21.23 -7.07
N VAL A 290 18.94 22.43 -7.58
CA VAL A 290 17.58 22.88 -7.94
C VAL A 290 16.98 21.96 -9.01
N SER A 291 17.75 21.55 -10.01
CA SER A 291 17.28 20.61 -11.04
C SER A 291 16.88 19.25 -10.47
N MET A 292 17.70 18.68 -9.58
CA MET A 292 17.38 17.41 -8.89
C MET A 292 16.10 17.53 -8.06
N MET A 293 15.89 18.65 -7.41
CA MET A 293 14.71 18.93 -6.60
C MET A 293 13.42 18.86 -7.42
N PHE A 294 13.41 19.41 -8.64
CA PHE A 294 12.22 19.33 -9.51
C PHE A 294 11.83 17.89 -9.85
N MET A 295 12.81 17.05 -10.16
CA MET A 295 12.54 15.63 -10.45
C MET A 295 11.97 14.90 -9.22
N MET A 296 12.53 15.15 -8.04
CA MET A 296 12.05 14.57 -6.79
C MET A 296 10.62 15.03 -6.46
N MET A 297 10.33 16.33 -6.67
CA MET A 297 9.03 16.92 -6.37
C MET A 297 7.91 16.36 -7.27
N THR A 298 8.20 16.13 -8.54
CA THR A 298 7.23 15.52 -9.48
C THR A 298 6.80 14.12 -9.03
N ARG A 299 7.76 13.29 -8.61
CA ARG A 299 7.48 11.95 -8.07
C ARG A 299 6.68 12.01 -6.78
N SER A 300 7.05 12.93 -5.89
CA SER A 300 6.38 13.12 -4.61
C SER A 300 4.94 13.57 -4.76
N ILE A 301 4.64 14.42 -5.73
CA ILE A 301 3.28 14.86 -6.05
C ILE A 301 2.40 13.66 -6.44
N ALA A 302 2.92 12.73 -7.23
CA ALA A 302 2.21 11.52 -7.61
C ALA A 302 1.91 10.61 -6.40
N CYS A 303 2.92 10.38 -5.53
CA CYS A 303 2.75 9.60 -4.30
C CYS A 303 1.73 10.27 -3.35
N ALA A 304 1.86 11.58 -3.12
CA ALA A 304 0.94 12.33 -2.30
C ALA A 304 -0.51 12.30 -2.82
N LYS A 305 -0.71 12.29 -4.16
CA LYS A 305 -2.05 12.14 -4.74
C LYS A 305 -2.68 10.80 -4.40
N ARG A 306 -1.92 9.69 -4.51
CA ARG A 306 -2.41 8.34 -4.18
C ARG A 306 -2.73 8.17 -2.69
N ILE A 307 -1.91 8.75 -1.80
CA ILE A 307 -2.18 8.73 -0.35
C ILE A 307 -3.45 9.53 -0.03
N VAL A 308 -3.57 10.74 -0.58
CA VAL A 308 -4.76 11.58 -0.38
C VAL A 308 -6.03 10.94 -0.92
N GLU A 309 -5.93 10.17 -1.99
CA GLU A 309 -7.04 9.41 -2.55
C GLU A 309 -7.58 8.36 -1.58
N VAL A 310 -6.70 7.69 -0.81
CA VAL A 310 -7.11 6.78 0.27
C VAL A 310 -7.70 7.54 1.44
N LEU A 311 -7.06 8.62 1.90
CA LEU A 311 -7.54 9.42 3.03
C LEU A 311 -8.85 10.19 2.76
N ASP A 312 -9.19 10.40 1.49
CA ASP A 312 -10.43 11.05 1.07
C ASP A 312 -11.57 10.07 0.82
N GLU A 313 -11.25 8.79 0.65
CA GLU A 313 -12.26 7.77 0.41
C GLU A 313 -13.15 7.63 1.63
N GLN A 314 -14.46 7.71 1.43
CA GLN A 314 -15.40 7.50 2.53
C GLN A 314 -15.72 6.00 2.65
N PRO A 315 -15.78 5.46 3.88
CA PRO A 315 -16.30 4.12 4.08
C PRO A 315 -17.68 3.98 3.45
N ALA A 316 -17.86 2.96 2.62
CA ALA A 316 -19.15 2.74 1.94
C ALA A 316 -20.26 2.33 2.91
N ILE A 317 -19.88 1.76 4.05
CA ILE A 317 -20.80 1.31 5.11
C ILE A 317 -20.36 1.99 6.40
N THR A 318 -21.31 2.66 7.07
CA THR A 318 -21.11 3.35 8.35
C THR A 318 -22.18 2.96 9.36
N ASP A 319 -21.95 3.26 10.63
CA ASP A 319 -22.91 3.03 11.70
C ASP A 319 -23.86 4.22 11.96
N ASP A 320 -23.92 5.19 11.02
CA ASP A 320 -24.70 6.43 11.22
C ASP A 320 -26.20 6.18 11.41
N SER A 321 -26.75 5.09 10.83
CA SER A 321 -28.14 4.68 10.98
C SER A 321 -28.38 3.75 12.18
N ALA A 322 -27.30 3.28 12.83
CA ALA A 322 -27.37 2.29 13.89
C ALA A 322 -27.97 2.84 15.17
N LYS A 323 -28.71 1.97 15.86
CA LYS A 323 -29.24 2.22 17.21
C LYS A 323 -28.31 1.57 18.24
N ALA A 324 -27.65 2.35 19.07
CA ALA A 324 -26.59 1.92 19.98
C ALA A 324 -27.00 0.72 20.90
N ASP A 325 -28.27 0.63 21.27
CA ASP A 325 -28.78 -0.41 22.17
C ASP A 325 -29.40 -1.63 21.44
N ALA A 326 -29.21 -1.71 20.13
CA ALA A 326 -29.79 -2.79 19.32
C ALA A 326 -28.95 -4.08 19.42
N ALA A 327 -29.38 -5.02 20.28
CA ALA A 327 -28.84 -6.38 20.30
C ALA A 327 -29.64 -7.31 19.38
N VAL A 328 -28.97 -8.23 18.72
CA VAL A 328 -29.62 -9.28 17.92
C VAL A 328 -30.35 -10.25 18.85
N LYS A 329 -31.66 -10.34 18.71
CA LYS A 329 -32.50 -11.16 19.61
C LYS A 329 -32.33 -12.65 19.39
N ASP A 330 -32.45 -13.06 18.12
CA ASP A 330 -32.40 -14.45 17.69
C ASP A 330 -31.76 -14.57 16.31
N GLY A 331 -31.70 -15.76 15.75
CA GLY A 331 -31.07 -16.04 14.46
C GLY A 331 -32.05 -16.04 13.28
N SER A 332 -33.24 -15.46 13.40
CA SER A 332 -34.16 -15.36 12.25
C SER A 332 -33.57 -14.39 11.19
N ILE A 333 -33.80 -14.71 9.92
CA ILE A 333 -33.28 -13.90 8.79
C ILE A 333 -34.40 -13.71 7.78
N ASP A 334 -34.60 -12.46 7.38
CA ASP A 334 -35.58 -12.09 6.37
C ASP A 334 -34.90 -11.28 5.25
N PHE A 335 -35.17 -11.69 4.02
CA PHE A 335 -34.90 -10.90 2.82
C PHE A 335 -36.27 -10.49 2.23
N ASP A 336 -36.45 -9.21 2.01
CA ASP A 336 -37.68 -8.63 1.50
C ASP A 336 -37.41 -7.81 0.24
N HIS A 337 -37.74 -8.38 -0.92
CA HIS A 337 -37.56 -7.80 -2.25
C HIS A 337 -36.15 -7.26 -2.52
N VAL A 338 -35.12 -8.06 -2.19
CA VAL A 338 -33.71 -7.64 -2.21
C VAL A 338 -33.13 -7.71 -3.62
N PHE A 339 -32.57 -6.57 -4.06
CA PHE A 339 -31.73 -6.46 -5.24
C PHE A 339 -30.31 -6.04 -4.85
N PHE A 340 -29.31 -6.67 -5.46
CA PHE A 340 -27.92 -6.38 -5.16
C PHE A 340 -27.02 -6.43 -6.38
N LYS A 341 -26.04 -5.51 -6.44
CA LYS A 341 -24.91 -5.52 -7.37
C LYS A 341 -23.66 -4.95 -6.70
N TYR A 342 -22.47 -5.43 -7.10
CA TYR A 342 -21.20 -5.00 -6.50
C TYR A 342 -20.79 -3.56 -6.88
N SER A 343 -21.25 -3.08 -8.03
CA SER A 343 -20.96 -1.72 -8.50
C SER A 343 -22.23 -1.08 -9.02
N GLU A 344 -22.48 0.17 -8.64
CA GLU A 344 -23.61 0.96 -9.18
C GLU A 344 -23.58 1.09 -10.70
N THR A 345 -22.39 1.07 -11.29
CA THR A 345 -22.19 1.16 -12.74
C THR A 345 -22.41 -0.16 -13.47
N SER A 346 -22.55 -1.29 -12.75
CA SER A 346 -22.85 -2.57 -13.38
C SER A 346 -24.26 -2.57 -13.98
N PRO A 347 -24.42 -3.00 -15.24
CA PRO A 347 -25.75 -3.07 -15.88
C PRO A 347 -26.61 -4.20 -15.33
N GLU A 348 -26.00 -5.24 -14.75
CA GLU A 348 -26.69 -6.46 -14.33
C GLU A 348 -26.75 -6.57 -12.80
N TRP A 349 -27.91 -7.01 -12.32
CA TRP A 349 -28.12 -7.38 -10.93
C TRP A 349 -27.51 -8.75 -10.64
N VAL A 350 -26.82 -8.87 -9.51
CA VAL A 350 -26.30 -10.16 -9.01
C VAL A 350 -27.35 -10.90 -8.19
N LEU A 351 -28.19 -10.15 -7.47
CA LEU A 351 -29.41 -10.68 -6.83
C LEU A 351 -30.60 -9.91 -7.39
N LYS A 352 -31.70 -10.65 -7.66
CA LYS A 352 -32.89 -10.17 -8.36
C LYS A 352 -34.12 -10.58 -7.57
N ASP A 353 -34.76 -9.62 -6.90
CA ASP A 353 -36.04 -9.78 -6.19
C ASP A 353 -36.05 -10.98 -5.21
N VAL A 354 -35.02 -11.05 -4.36
CA VAL A 354 -34.88 -12.13 -3.40
C VAL A 354 -35.77 -11.88 -2.19
N SER A 355 -36.74 -12.77 -1.96
CA SER A 355 -37.64 -12.74 -0.80
C SER A 355 -37.64 -14.11 -0.12
N ILE A 356 -37.09 -14.17 1.11
CA ILE A 356 -36.87 -15.41 1.87
C ILE A 356 -37.12 -15.15 3.35
N HIS A 357 -37.76 -16.10 4.03
CA HIS A 357 -37.87 -16.15 5.48
C HIS A 357 -37.16 -17.39 6.04
N ILE A 358 -36.21 -17.20 6.95
CA ILE A 358 -35.45 -18.25 7.61
C ILE A 358 -35.75 -18.18 9.11
N PRO A 359 -36.38 -19.19 9.70
CA PRO A 359 -36.67 -19.19 11.12
C PRO A 359 -35.41 -19.40 11.97
N SER A 360 -35.42 -18.83 13.17
CA SER A 360 -34.31 -18.97 14.12
C SER A 360 -34.04 -20.44 14.47
N GLY A 361 -32.76 -20.82 14.47
CA GLY A 361 -32.28 -22.17 14.78
C GLY A 361 -32.35 -23.16 13.61
N ALA A 362 -32.93 -22.78 12.46
CA ALA A 362 -33.01 -23.64 11.29
C ALA A 362 -31.64 -23.90 10.67
N THR A 363 -31.49 -25.06 10.06
CA THR A 363 -30.37 -25.39 9.16
C THR A 363 -30.83 -25.22 7.72
N VAL A 364 -30.23 -24.31 7.00
CA VAL A 364 -30.59 -23.98 5.62
C VAL A 364 -29.47 -24.35 4.67
N GLY A 365 -29.78 -25.18 3.69
CA GLY A 365 -28.89 -25.49 2.57
C GLY A 365 -29.09 -24.52 1.42
N ILE A 366 -28.01 -24.09 0.79
CA ILE A 366 -28.06 -23.18 -0.37
C ILE A 366 -27.30 -23.82 -1.52
N LEU A 367 -28.05 -24.14 -2.58
CA LEU A 367 -27.57 -24.77 -3.80
C LEU A 367 -27.73 -23.85 -5.00
N GLY A 368 -26.97 -24.10 -6.05
CA GLY A 368 -27.07 -23.39 -7.32
C GLY A 368 -25.75 -23.42 -8.09
N GLY A 369 -25.79 -23.07 -9.36
CA GLY A 369 -24.64 -23.00 -10.25
C GLY A 369 -23.59 -21.97 -9.80
N THR A 370 -22.42 -22.03 -10.41
CA THR A 370 -21.42 -20.98 -10.25
C THR A 370 -21.96 -19.66 -10.80
N GLY A 371 -21.84 -18.57 -10.02
CA GLY A 371 -22.35 -17.27 -10.41
C GLY A 371 -23.83 -17.02 -10.08
N SER A 372 -24.56 -17.98 -9.47
CA SER A 372 -25.99 -17.81 -9.11
C SER A 372 -26.26 -16.87 -7.91
N GLY A 373 -25.25 -16.20 -7.35
CA GLY A 373 -25.42 -15.18 -6.30
C GLY A 373 -25.35 -15.70 -4.85
N LYS A 374 -25.01 -16.98 -4.59
CA LYS A 374 -24.97 -17.57 -3.23
C LYS A 374 -24.09 -16.83 -2.25
N THR A 375 -22.82 -16.60 -2.60
CA THR A 375 -21.86 -15.85 -1.76
C THR A 375 -22.31 -14.41 -1.54
N SER A 376 -22.91 -13.79 -2.58
CA SER A 376 -23.45 -12.43 -2.49
C SER A 376 -24.60 -12.36 -1.49
N LEU A 377 -25.54 -13.30 -1.55
CA LEU A 377 -26.65 -13.41 -0.61
C LEU A 377 -26.13 -13.51 0.84
N MET A 378 -25.15 -14.38 1.06
CA MET A 378 -24.56 -14.57 2.40
C MET A 378 -23.82 -13.33 2.91
N SER A 379 -23.20 -12.56 2.02
CA SER A 379 -22.43 -11.36 2.37
C SER A 379 -23.29 -10.19 2.85
N LEU A 380 -24.58 -10.18 2.54
CA LEU A 380 -25.52 -9.14 3.00
C LEU A 380 -25.92 -9.31 4.45
N ILE A 381 -25.95 -10.55 4.97
CA ILE A 381 -26.38 -10.85 6.34
C ILE A 381 -25.45 -10.22 7.40
N PRO A 382 -24.10 -10.38 7.35
CA PRO A 382 -23.18 -9.71 8.26
C PRO A 382 -22.87 -8.24 7.84
N ARG A 383 -23.62 -7.71 6.88
CA ARG A 383 -23.45 -6.35 6.33
C ARG A 383 -22.02 -6.12 5.84
N LEU A 384 -21.45 -7.08 5.07
CA LEU A 384 -20.18 -6.88 4.35
C LEU A 384 -20.40 -6.04 3.09
N TYR A 385 -21.61 -6.12 2.54
CA TYR A 385 -22.17 -5.27 1.48
C TYR A 385 -23.59 -4.88 1.89
N GLU A 386 -24.14 -3.86 1.24
CA GLU A 386 -25.53 -3.43 1.42
C GLU A 386 -26.34 -3.63 0.13
N ALA A 387 -27.60 -4.02 0.29
CA ALA A 387 -28.54 -4.11 -0.81
C ALA A 387 -28.87 -2.71 -1.35
N GLN A 388 -29.00 -2.57 -2.66
CA GLN A 388 -29.44 -1.32 -3.28
C GLN A 388 -30.95 -1.13 -3.18
N GLU A 389 -31.72 -2.22 -3.23
CA GLU A 389 -33.18 -2.20 -3.05
C GLU A 389 -33.62 -3.34 -2.14
N GLY A 390 -34.73 -3.17 -1.46
CA GLY A 390 -35.25 -4.12 -0.49
C GLY A 390 -34.61 -4.00 0.90
N THR A 391 -34.87 -4.98 1.75
CA THR A 391 -34.39 -4.98 3.14
C THR A 391 -33.89 -6.35 3.55
N VAL A 392 -32.73 -6.40 4.19
CA VAL A 392 -32.21 -7.59 4.88
C VAL A 392 -32.37 -7.39 6.39
N SER A 393 -32.98 -8.34 7.08
CA SER A 393 -33.22 -8.27 8.51
C SER A 393 -32.64 -9.51 9.21
N VAL A 394 -32.17 -9.32 10.46
CA VAL A 394 -31.72 -10.39 11.36
C VAL A 394 -32.35 -10.15 12.71
N GLY A 395 -32.94 -11.22 13.33
CA GLY A 395 -33.63 -11.09 14.61
C GLY A 395 -34.82 -10.13 14.53
N GLY A 396 -35.51 -10.07 13.36
CA GLY A 396 -36.68 -9.22 13.12
C GLY A 396 -36.36 -7.72 12.97
N ARG A 397 -35.10 -7.33 12.74
CA ARG A 397 -34.70 -5.93 12.56
C ARG A 397 -33.75 -5.78 11.36
N PRO A 398 -33.86 -4.69 10.56
CA PRO A 398 -32.94 -4.42 9.47
C PRO A 398 -31.47 -4.41 9.92
N VAL A 399 -30.59 -5.01 9.12
CA VAL A 399 -29.15 -5.10 9.44
C VAL A 399 -28.51 -3.72 9.57
N ALA A 400 -29.04 -2.71 8.87
CA ALA A 400 -28.57 -1.32 8.95
C ALA A 400 -28.89 -0.63 10.28
N ASP A 401 -29.85 -1.15 11.07
CA ASP A 401 -30.22 -0.62 12.37
C ASP A 401 -29.26 -1.08 13.50
N TYR A 402 -28.41 -2.08 13.24
CA TYR A 402 -27.39 -2.54 14.18
C TYR A 402 -26.07 -1.81 13.95
N THR A 403 -25.27 -1.66 15.02
CA THR A 403 -23.84 -1.37 14.83
C THR A 403 -23.19 -2.58 14.19
N MET A 404 -22.13 -2.35 13.38
CA MET A 404 -21.38 -3.46 12.76
C MET A 404 -20.82 -4.41 13.82
N GLU A 405 -20.43 -3.89 14.98
CA GLU A 405 -19.94 -4.68 16.10
C GLU A 405 -21.01 -5.65 16.60
N HIS A 406 -22.19 -5.16 17.02
CA HIS A 406 -23.28 -6.00 17.55
C HIS A 406 -23.80 -7.01 16.53
N LEU A 407 -23.92 -6.61 15.25
CA LEU A 407 -24.35 -7.53 14.20
C LEU A 407 -23.32 -8.63 13.98
N ARG A 408 -22.05 -8.24 13.78
CA ARG A 408 -20.97 -9.18 13.49
C ARG A 408 -20.57 -10.03 14.70
N GLU A 409 -20.79 -9.59 15.93
CA GLU A 409 -20.68 -10.45 17.11
C GLU A 409 -21.70 -11.60 17.08
N SER A 410 -22.89 -11.34 16.57
CA SER A 410 -23.98 -12.33 16.50
C SER A 410 -23.95 -13.19 15.25
N VAL A 411 -23.23 -12.78 14.21
CA VAL A 411 -23.11 -13.50 12.93
C VAL A 411 -21.67 -13.92 12.70
N SER A 412 -21.43 -15.23 12.59
CA SER A 412 -20.11 -15.77 12.22
C SER A 412 -20.11 -16.26 10.78
N VAL A 413 -19.01 -16.01 10.07
CA VAL A 413 -18.85 -16.42 8.68
C VAL A 413 -17.56 -17.21 8.51
N VAL A 414 -17.67 -18.40 7.92
CA VAL A 414 -16.53 -19.13 7.36
C VAL A 414 -16.54 -18.93 5.86
N LEU A 415 -15.58 -18.14 5.38
CA LEU A 415 -15.49 -17.77 3.97
C LEU A 415 -14.96 -18.94 3.13
N GLN A 416 -15.28 -18.96 1.84
CA GLN A 416 -14.79 -19.94 0.86
C GLN A 416 -13.25 -20.00 0.86
N LYS A 417 -12.57 -18.84 0.93
CA LYS A 417 -11.12 -18.77 1.08
C LYS A 417 -10.75 -18.75 2.55
N ASN A 418 -10.41 -19.92 3.08
CA ASN A 418 -10.00 -20.09 4.48
C ASN A 418 -8.67 -19.37 4.77
N THR A 419 -8.73 -18.31 5.55
CA THR A 419 -7.57 -17.50 5.91
C THR A 419 -7.21 -17.70 7.38
N LEU A 420 -5.96 -18.11 7.62
CA LEU A 420 -5.34 -18.14 8.93
C LEU A 420 -4.22 -17.08 8.97
N PHE A 421 -4.06 -16.45 10.12
CA PHE A 421 -3.01 -15.47 10.37
C PHE A 421 -1.74 -16.16 10.85
N SER A 422 -0.60 -15.51 10.66
CA SER A 422 0.68 -15.92 11.23
C SER A 422 0.57 -15.97 12.76
N GLY A 423 1.26 -16.95 13.36
CA GLY A 423 1.19 -17.22 14.79
C GLY A 423 0.67 -18.62 15.08
N THR A 424 0.31 -18.89 16.33
CA THR A 424 -0.12 -20.23 16.76
C THR A 424 -1.58 -20.52 16.39
N ILE A 425 -1.95 -21.80 16.45
CA ILE A 425 -3.35 -22.23 16.30
C ILE A 425 -4.20 -21.60 17.41
N ARG A 426 -3.72 -21.57 18.65
CA ARG A 426 -4.35 -20.91 19.79
C ARG A 426 -4.70 -19.45 19.48
N GLU A 427 -3.73 -18.68 19.03
CA GLU A 427 -3.94 -17.26 18.68
C GLU A 427 -5.00 -17.09 17.58
N ASN A 428 -5.01 -17.98 16.58
CA ASN A 428 -6.02 -17.96 15.53
C ASN A 428 -7.43 -18.32 16.02
N LEU A 429 -7.57 -19.23 16.97
CA LEU A 429 -8.86 -19.59 17.57
C LEU A 429 -9.40 -18.47 18.48
N LEU A 430 -8.52 -17.79 19.23
CA LEU A 430 -8.87 -16.67 20.09
C LEU A 430 -9.48 -15.46 19.35
N TRP A 431 -9.40 -15.42 18.02
CA TRP A 431 -10.18 -14.46 17.23
C TRP A 431 -11.70 -14.70 17.33
N GLY A 432 -12.13 -15.91 17.66
CA GLY A 432 -13.54 -16.22 17.92
C GLY A 432 -14.03 -15.73 19.28
N ASP A 433 -13.21 -15.92 20.31
CA ASP A 433 -13.44 -15.41 21.67
C ASP A 433 -12.07 -15.24 22.35
N SER A 434 -11.68 -13.99 22.60
CA SER A 434 -10.38 -13.65 23.21
C SER A 434 -10.22 -14.13 24.65
N ASN A 435 -11.32 -14.43 25.33
CA ASN A 435 -11.35 -14.89 26.71
C ASN A 435 -11.61 -16.40 26.85
N ALA A 436 -11.61 -17.14 25.74
CA ALA A 436 -11.88 -18.57 25.75
C ALA A 436 -10.86 -19.33 26.58
N THR A 437 -11.36 -20.24 27.43
CA THR A 437 -10.52 -21.18 28.20
C THR A 437 -9.99 -22.28 27.28
N GLU A 438 -8.92 -22.95 27.72
CA GLU A 438 -8.35 -24.06 26.96
C GLU A 438 -9.37 -25.17 26.66
N ASP A 439 -10.22 -25.50 27.64
CA ASP A 439 -11.32 -26.49 27.46
C ASP A 439 -12.30 -26.05 26.36
N GLN A 440 -12.60 -24.75 26.27
CA GLN A 440 -13.48 -24.21 25.23
C GLN A 440 -12.82 -24.28 23.85
N LEU A 441 -11.51 -23.98 23.76
CA LEU A 441 -10.74 -24.11 22.52
C LEU A 441 -10.77 -25.56 22.03
N TRP A 442 -10.50 -26.54 22.91
CA TRP A 442 -10.55 -27.96 22.56
C TRP A 442 -11.99 -28.43 22.24
N ALA A 443 -13.00 -27.92 22.93
CA ALA A 443 -14.39 -28.23 22.61
C ALA A 443 -14.77 -27.76 21.20
N ALA A 444 -14.39 -26.53 20.82
CA ALA A 444 -14.60 -26.02 19.47
C ALA A 444 -13.81 -26.82 18.41
N CYS A 445 -12.58 -27.23 18.73
CA CYS A 445 -11.79 -28.10 17.86
C CYS A 445 -12.45 -29.47 17.65
N ARG A 446 -13.00 -30.08 18.72
CA ARG A 446 -13.76 -31.35 18.60
C ARG A 446 -15.00 -31.18 17.73
N ALA A 447 -15.81 -30.13 17.94
CA ALA A 447 -16.96 -29.84 17.12
C ALA A 447 -16.65 -29.64 15.63
N ALA A 448 -15.45 -29.14 15.31
CA ALA A 448 -14.94 -28.99 13.95
C ALA A 448 -14.11 -30.20 13.48
N CYS A 449 -14.00 -31.29 14.24
CA CYS A 449 -13.13 -32.44 13.99
C CYS A 449 -11.65 -32.06 13.77
N ALA A 450 -11.20 -30.97 14.38
CA ALA A 450 -9.81 -30.51 14.29
C ALA A 450 -8.91 -31.21 15.32
N ASP A 451 -9.46 -31.74 16.40
CA ASP A 451 -8.76 -32.51 17.44
C ASP A 451 -8.00 -33.71 16.87
N GLU A 452 -8.60 -34.44 15.90
CA GLU A 452 -7.97 -35.61 15.25
C GLU A 452 -6.55 -35.36 14.73
N PHE A 453 -6.25 -34.17 14.23
CA PHE A 453 -4.91 -33.83 13.76
C PHE A 453 -4.11 -33.03 14.78
N LEU A 454 -4.78 -32.23 15.63
CA LEU A 454 -4.10 -31.43 16.66
C LEU A 454 -3.42 -32.31 17.70
N GLU A 455 -4.03 -33.43 18.11
CA GLU A 455 -3.46 -34.40 19.05
C GLU A 455 -2.17 -35.06 18.50
N ARG A 456 -1.99 -35.07 17.17
CA ARG A 456 -0.81 -35.61 16.51
C ARG A 456 0.30 -34.58 16.33
N MET A 457 0.01 -33.31 16.55
CA MET A 457 1.00 -32.24 16.45
C MET A 457 1.79 -32.14 17.76
N PRO A 458 3.14 -32.05 17.70
CA PRO A 458 3.97 -32.01 18.91
C PRO A 458 3.60 -30.91 19.89
N ASP A 459 3.23 -29.73 19.37
CA ASP A 459 2.91 -28.53 20.15
C ASP A 459 1.40 -28.28 20.27
N GLY A 460 0.55 -29.18 19.74
CA GLY A 460 -0.92 -29.08 19.83
C GLY A 460 -1.45 -27.72 19.40
N LEU A 461 -2.17 -27.00 20.28
CA LEU A 461 -2.70 -25.65 20.04
C LEU A 461 -1.62 -24.59 19.86
N ASP A 462 -0.41 -24.81 20.36
CA ASP A 462 0.69 -23.85 20.30
C ASP A 462 1.57 -24.04 19.05
N THR A 463 1.16 -24.93 18.13
CA THR A 463 1.80 -25.13 16.82
C THR A 463 1.75 -23.86 16.01
N ASP A 464 2.92 -23.40 15.50
CA ASP A 464 3.04 -22.25 14.61
C ASP A 464 2.51 -22.59 13.20
N LEU A 465 1.62 -21.74 12.70
CA LEU A 465 0.99 -21.91 11.38
C LEU A 465 1.79 -21.33 10.22
N GLY A 466 2.77 -20.47 10.50
CA GLY A 466 3.46 -19.70 9.47
C GLY A 466 2.53 -18.73 8.72
N GLN A 467 3.08 -18.02 7.75
CA GLN A 467 2.32 -17.02 7.01
C GLN A 467 1.19 -17.67 6.18
N GLY A 468 -0.07 -17.29 6.47
CA GLY A 468 -1.24 -17.81 5.77
C GLY A 468 -1.52 -19.30 6.03
N GLY A 469 -0.96 -19.86 7.11
CA GLY A 469 -1.17 -21.26 7.48
C GLY A 469 -0.50 -22.26 6.53
N VAL A 470 0.73 -21.95 6.04
CA VAL A 470 1.45 -22.84 5.10
C VAL A 470 1.79 -24.21 5.68
N ASN A 471 1.83 -24.34 7.00
CA ASN A 471 2.17 -25.56 7.72
C ASN A 471 1.01 -26.55 7.88
N VAL A 472 -0.19 -26.21 7.41
CA VAL A 472 -1.38 -27.04 7.50
C VAL A 472 -2.06 -27.24 6.14
N SER A 473 -2.69 -28.42 5.94
CA SER A 473 -3.40 -28.73 4.70
C SER A 473 -4.67 -27.89 4.55
N GLY A 474 -5.22 -27.84 3.32
CA GLY A 474 -6.48 -27.12 3.05
C GLY A 474 -7.64 -27.54 3.94
N GLY A 475 -7.86 -28.83 4.15
CA GLY A 475 -8.90 -29.36 5.02
C GLY A 475 -8.64 -29.08 6.51
N GLN A 476 -7.37 -29.03 6.95
CA GLN A 476 -7.00 -28.61 8.30
C GLN A 476 -7.30 -27.13 8.53
N LYS A 477 -6.91 -26.25 7.57
CA LYS A 477 -7.25 -24.81 7.60
C LYS A 477 -8.75 -24.59 7.75
N GLN A 478 -9.51 -25.33 6.96
CA GLN A 478 -10.97 -25.25 6.93
C GLN A 478 -11.56 -25.59 8.30
N ARG A 479 -11.15 -26.73 8.89
CA ARG A 479 -11.60 -27.16 10.21
C ARG A 479 -11.21 -26.15 11.32
N LEU A 480 -10.03 -25.54 11.26
CA LEU A 480 -9.63 -24.48 12.18
C LEU A 480 -10.48 -23.22 12.03
N CYS A 481 -10.82 -22.81 10.80
CA CYS A 481 -11.72 -21.68 10.55
C CYS A 481 -13.15 -21.97 11.06
N ILE A 482 -13.63 -23.21 10.93
CA ILE A 482 -14.90 -23.64 11.49
C ILE A 482 -14.86 -23.60 13.02
N ALA A 483 -13.80 -24.15 13.66
CA ALA A 483 -13.62 -24.10 15.11
C ALA A 483 -13.63 -22.66 15.65
N ARG A 484 -12.91 -21.75 14.97
CA ARG A 484 -12.91 -20.31 15.28
C ARG A 484 -14.32 -19.70 15.22
N ALA A 485 -15.10 -20.05 14.21
CA ALA A 485 -16.47 -19.55 14.05
C ALA A 485 -17.44 -20.09 15.11
N ILE A 486 -17.29 -21.36 15.49
CA ILE A 486 -18.10 -22.02 16.56
C ILE A 486 -17.80 -21.39 17.92
N LEU A 487 -16.54 -21.12 18.21
CA LEU A 487 -16.07 -20.58 19.49
C LEU A 487 -16.76 -19.26 19.84
N LYS A 488 -17.15 -18.48 18.85
CA LYS A 488 -17.88 -17.22 18.99
C LYS A 488 -19.31 -17.40 19.51
N LYS A 489 -19.88 -18.62 19.46
CA LYS A 489 -21.26 -18.94 19.83
C LYS A 489 -22.30 -18.02 19.16
N PRO A 490 -22.28 -17.90 17.84
CA PRO A 490 -23.11 -16.94 17.12
C PRO A 490 -24.60 -17.33 17.14
N LYS A 491 -25.47 -16.32 16.86
CA LYS A 491 -26.89 -16.57 16.57
C LYS A 491 -27.08 -17.11 15.14
N VAL A 492 -26.20 -16.68 14.21
CA VAL A 492 -26.18 -17.09 12.81
C VAL A 492 -24.78 -17.55 12.44
N LEU A 493 -24.65 -18.77 11.91
CA LEU A 493 -23.40 -19.34 11.39
C LEU A 493 -23.53 -19.53 9.89
N ILE A 494 -22.68 -18.86 9.13
CA ILE A 494 -22.62 -18.94 7.67
C ILE A 494 -21.39 -19.75 7.28
N LEU A 495 -21.59 -20.77 6.45
CA LEU A 495 -20.57 -21.66 5.93
C LEU A 495 -20.57 -21.57 4.40
N ASP A 496 -19.71 -20.71 3.82
CA ASP A 496 -19.64 -20.50 2.38
C ASP A 496 -18.65 -21.48 1.75
N ASP A 497 -19.18 -22.57 1.17
CA ASP A 497 -18.43 -23.68 0.54
C ASP A 497 -17.29 -24.22 1.44
N SER A 498 -17.52 -24.13 2.75
CA SER A 498 -16.49 -24.32 3.77
C SER A 498 -16.26 -25.79 4.17
N THR A 499 -16.89 -26.76 3.49
CA THR A 499 -16.64 -28.20 3.68
C THR A 499 -16.13 -28.88 2.40
N SER A 500 -15.90 -28.14 1.32
CA SER A 500 -15.49 -28.70 0.01
C SER A 500 -14.12 -29.38 0.01
N ALA A 501 -13.20 -28.97 0.89
CA ALA A 501 -11.87 -29.57 1.06
C ALA A 501 -11.82 -30.65 2.16
N VAL A 502 -12.95 -30.93 2.80
CA VAL A 502 -13.09 -31.97 3.82
C VAL A 502 -13.72 -33.23 3.19
N ASP A 503 -13.29 -34.40 3.63
CA ASP A 503 -13.88 -35.65 3.17
C ASP A 503 -15.34 -35.82 3.67
N THR A 504 -16.13 -36.60 2.96
CA THR A 504 -17.56 -36.75 3.20
C THR A 504 -17.88 -37.27 4.62
N ALA A 505 -17.03 -38.12 5.19
CA ALA A 505 -17.27 -38.69 6.53
C ALA A 505 -17.04 -37.64 7.62
N THR A 506 -15.99 -36.81 7.48
CA THR A 506 -15.69 -35.68 8.36
C THR A 506 -16.76 -34.58 8.24
N ASP A 507 -17.22 -34.27 7.03
CA ASP A 507 -18.33 -33.31 6.81
C ASP A 507 -19.61 -33.76 7.54
N ALA A 508 -19.95 -35.05 7.47
CA ALA A 508 -21.09 -35.58 8.19
C ALA A 508 -20.95 -35.45 9.72
N LYS A 509 -19.76 -35.72 10.28
CA LYS A 509 -19.47 -35.54 11.72
C LYS A 509 -19.62 -34.06 12.14
N ILE A 510 -19.06 -33.12 11.35
CA ILE A 510 -19.18 -31.69 11.62
C ILE A 510 -20.63 -31.24 11.61
N ARG A 511 -21.46 -31.69 10.66
CA ARG A 511 -22.89 -31.40 10.63
C ARG A 511 -23.64 -31.98 11.81
N GLN A 512 -23.26 -33.19 12.24
CA GLN A 512 -23.82 -33.78 13.45
C GLN A 512 -23.47 -32.97 14.70
N ALA A 513 -22.21 -32.52 14.84
CA ALA A 513 -21.78 -31.66 15.94
C ALA A 513 -22.57 -30.32 15.94
N PHE A 514 -22.82 -29.72 14.79
CA PHE A 514 -23.63 -28.51 14.68
C PHE A 514 -25.06 -28.67 15.18
N ARG A 515 -25.65 -29.85 14.98
CA ARG A 515 -27.00 -30.13 15.51
C ARG A 515 -27.00 -30.31 17.03
N GLN A 516 -25.96 -30.92 17.58
CA GLN A 516 -25.86 -31.24 19.00
C GLN A 516 -25.37 -30.06 19.83
N ASP A 517 -24.32 -29.37 19.38
CA ASP A 517 -23.61 -28.37 20.16
C ASP A 517 -24.13 -26.94 19.91
N LEU A 518 -24.84 -26.71 18.79
CA LEU A 518 -25.39 -25.40 18.41
C LEU A 518 -26.88 -25.43 18.09
N PRO A 519 -27.75 -25.97 18.98
CA PRO A 519 -29.18 -26.19 18.67
C PRO A 519 -29.96 -24.89 18.44
N GLY A 520 -29.54 -23.75 19.01
CA GLY A 520 -30.20 -22.45 18.88
C GLY A 520 -29.63 -21.55 17.80
N THR A 521 -28.55 -21.96 17.13
CA THR A 521 -27.89 -21.18 16.07
C THR A 521 -28.52 -21.49 14.73
N THR A 522 -28.88 -20.48 13.96
CA THR A 522 -29.28 -20.62 12.55
C THR A 522 -28.04 -20.89 11.69
N LYS A 523 -28.05 -21.94 10.88
CA LYS A 523 -26.93 -22.40 10.08
C LYS A 523 -27.24 -22.27 8.61
N LEU A 524 -26.44 -21.52 7.88
CA LEU A 524 -26.54 -21.35 6.45
C LEU A 524 -25.37 -22.07 5.80
N ILE A 525 -25.61 -23.10 5.02
CA ILE A 525 -24.61 -23.96 4.41
C ILE A 525 -24.69 -23.83 2.92
N VAL A 526 -23.77 -23.08 2.34
CA VAL A 526 -23.59 -23.06 0.89
C VAL A 526 -22.78 -24.29 0.50
N ALA A 527 -23.35 -25.14 -0.31
CA ALA A 527 -22.70 -26.37 -0.75
C ALA A 527 -22.83 -26.56 -2.28
N GLN A 528 -21.85 -27.23 -2.85
CA GLN A 528 -21.86 -27.70 -4.23
C GLN A 528 -22.45 -29.11 -4.35
N ARG A 529 -22.40 -29.88 -3.25
CA ARG A 529 -22.92 -31.25 -3.18
C ARG A 529 -24.28 -31.26 -2.51
N VAL A 530 -25.25 -31.88 -3.16
CA VAL A 530 -26.61 -32.06 -2.59
C VAL A 530 -26.56 -32.86 -1.28
N THR A 531 -25.67 -33.85 -1.19
CA THR A 531 -25.48 -34.67 0.01
C THR A 531 -25.06 -33.89 1.25
N SER A 532 -24.47 -32.70 1.10
CA SER A 532 -24.10 -31.86 2.23
C SER A 532 -25.27 -31.07 2.82
N VAL A 533 -26.38 -30.96 2.10
CA VAL A 533 -27.54 -30.15 2.50
C VAL A 533 -28.89 -30.91 2.48
N MET A 534 -28.90 -32.17 2.05
CA MET A 534 -30.13 -32.95 1.93
C MET A 534 -30.89 -33.14 3.26
N ASP A 535 -30.20 -33.08 4.37
CA ASP A 535 -30.77 -33.16 5.73
C ASP A 535 -31.10 -31.78 6.31
N ALA A 536 -31.04 -30.68 5.55
CA ALA A 536 -31.37 -29.33 6.01
C ALA A 536 -32.89 -29.19 6.20
N ASP A 537 -33.28 -28.33 7.15
CA ASP A 537 -34.70 -28.02 7.41
C ASP A 537 -35.34 -27.26 6.23
N LEU A 538 -34.53 -26.48 5.51
CA LEU A 538 -34.92 -25.74 4.32
C LEU A 538 -33.76 -25.77 3.34
N ILE A 539 -34.04 -25.96 2.06
CA ILE A 539 -33.07 -25.86 0.97
C ILE A 539 -33.53 -24.75 0.03
N LEU A 540 -32.62 -23.81 -0.28
CA LEU A 540 -32.80 -22.75 -1.25
C LEU A 540 -32.04 -23.11 -2.54
N VAL A 541 -32.73 -23.12 -3.65
CA VAL A 541 -32.14 -23.35 -4.98
C VAL A 541 -32.02 -21.99 -5.67
N MET A 542 -30.77 -21.53 -5.85
CA MET A 542 -30.46 -20.26 -6.49
C MET A 542 -30.16 -20.45 -7.99
N ASP A 543 -30.81 -19.67 -8.83
CA ASP A 543 -30.53 -19.63 -10.25
C ASP A 543 -30.60 -18.19 -10.77
N ASP A 544 -29.63 -17.77 -11.58
CA ASP A 544 -29.50 -16.43 -12.18
C ASP A 544 -29.80 -15.26 -11.21
N GLY A 545 -29.33 -15.35 -9.96
CA GLY A 545 -29.51 -14.30 -8.95
C GLY A 545 -30.87 -14.30 -8.23
N ALA A 546 -31.74 -15.23 -8.51
CA ALA A 546 -33.05 -15.37 -7.86
C ALA A 546 -33.19 -16.72 -7.12
N VAL A 547 -34.18 -16.83 -6.23
CA VAL A 547 -34.57 -18.09 -5.62
C VAL A 547 -35.54 -18.81 -6.56
N ALA A 548 -35.02 -19.82 -7.27
CA ALA A 548 -35.81 -20.62 -8.20
C ALA A 548 -36.80 -21.54 -7.49
N ALA A 549 -36.39 -22.12 -6.35
CA ALA A 549 -37.25 -22.97 -5.51
C ALA A 549 -36.77 -23.00 -4.07
N GLN A 550 -37.67 -23.31 -3.14
CA GLN A 550 -37.34 -23.54 -1.75
C GLN A 550 -38.20 -24.67 -1.17
N GLY A 551 -37.68 -25.46 -0.25
CA GLY A 551 -38.37 -26.56 0.37
C GLY A 551 -37.41 -27.59 1.00
N THR A 552 -37.95 -28.69 1.46
CA THR A 552 -37.19 -29.86 1.93
C THR A 552 -36.64 -30.67 0.74
N HIS A 553 -35.71 -31.57 1.00
CA HIS A 553 -35.18 -32.48 -0.03
C HIS A 553 -36.30 -33.24 -0.78
N GLU A 554 -37.26 -33.80 -0.03
CA GLU A 554 -38.36 -34.59 -0.60
C GLU A 554 -39.31 -33.73 -1.48
N GLU A 555 -39.56 -32.48 -1.07
CA GLU A 555 -40.39 -31.54 -1.82
C GLU A 555 -39.68 -31.11 -3.11
N LEU A 556 -38.42 -30.74 -3.02
CA LEU A 556 -37.64 -30.28 -4.17
C LEU A 556 -37.41 -31.38 -5.21
N MET A 557 -37.25 -32.62 -4.79
CA MET A 557 -37.19 -33.77 -5.68
C MET A 557 -38.46 -33.93 -6.53
N LYS A 558 -39.58 -33.47 -6.04
CA LYS A 558 -40.88 -33.54 -6.75
C LYS A 558 -41.18 -32.30 -7.55
N THR A 559 -40.76 -31.12 -7.08
CA THR A 559 -41.22 -29.83 -7.59
C THR A 559 -40.16 -29.06 -8.39
N CYS A 560 -38.87 -29.31 -8.18
CA CYS A 560 -37.79 -28.56 -8.79
C CYS A 560 -36.92 -29.43 -9.72
N GLU A 561 -37.02 -29.18 -11.03
CA GLU A 561 -36.26 -29.91 -12.04
C GLU A 561 -34.76 -29.69 -11.88
N ILE A 562 -34.32 -28.42 -11.67
CA ILE A 562 -32.91 -28.06 -11.45
C ILE A 562 -32.31 -28.84 -10.29
N TYR A 563 -33.02 -28.95 -9.15
CA TYR A 563 -32.55 -29.69 -8.00
C TYR A 563 -32.43 -31.19 -8.27
N ARG A 564 -33.40 -31.78 -8.96
CA ARG A 564 -33.41 -33.19 -9.30
C ARG A 564 -32.28 -33.53 -10.26
N GLU A 565 -32.06 -32.76 -11.34
CA GLU A 565 -30.98 -32.98 -12.28
C GLU A 565 -29.61 -32.92 -11.60
N VAL A 566 -29.38 -31.94 -10.72
CA VAL A 566 -28.13 -31.83 -9.95
C VAL A 566 -27.94 -33.05 -9.03
N TYR A 567 -28.99 -33.52 -8.35
CA TYR A 567 -28.93 -34.67 -7.51
C TYR A 567 -28.64 -35.96 -8.28
N GLU A 568 -29.37 -36.23 -9.38
CA GLU A 568 -29.20 -37.40 -10.22
C GLU A 568 -27.79 -37.44 -10.87
N SER A 569 -27.32 -36.33 -11.41
CA SER A 569 -25.97 -36.21 -11.97
C SER A 569 -24.88 -36.51 -10.94
N GLN A 570 -25.06 -36.09 -9.68
CA GLN A 570 -24.10 -36.37 -8.61
C GLN A 570 -24.12 -37.82 -8.17
N GLN A 571 -25.28 -38.48 -8.22
CA GLN A 571 -25.42 -39.90 -7.89
C GLN A 571 -24.81 -40.78 -9.02
N GLU A 572 -25.06 -40.48 -10.27
CA GLU A 572 -24.45 -41.20 -11.40
C GLU A 572 -22.89 -41.10 -11.38
N GLY A 573 -22.34 -39.92 -11.04
CA GLY A 573 -20.89 -39.75 -10.89
C GLY A 573 -20.28 -40.62 -9.77
N VAL A 574 -21.03 -40.94 -8.72
CA VAL A 574 -20.61 -41.84 -7.62
C VAL A 574 -20.66 -43.28 -8.06
N SER A 575 -21.64 -43.70 -8.88
CA SER A 575 -21.81 -45.08 -9.33
C SER A 575 -20.81 -45.51 -10.41
N ILE A 576 -20.19 -44.56 -11.15
CA ILE A 576 -19.19 -44.85 -12.21
C ILE A 576 -17.76 -44.83 -11.61
N GLY A 577 -17.54 -44.26 -10.44
CA GLY A 577 -16.22 -44.12 -9.80
C GLY A 577 -15.94 -45.08 -8.63
N GLY A 578 -16.81 -46.08 -8.41
CA GLY A 578 -16.69 -47.13 -7.37
C GLY A 578 -16.05 -48.41 -7.88
#